data_c75357534f7d8128773de9d0155586cc
#
_entry.id   c75357534f7d8128773de9d0155586cc
#
_cell.length_a   1.000
_cell.length_b   1.000
_cell.length_c   1.000
_cell.angle_alpha   90.00
_cell.angle_beta   90.00
_cell.angle_gamma   90.00
#
_symmetry.space_group_name_H-M   'P 1'
#
loop_
_entity.id
_entity.type
_entity.pdbx_description
1 polymer ?
#
loop_
_entity_poly.entity_id
_entity_poly.type
_entity_poly.pdbx_seq_one_letter_code
_entity_poly.pdbx_strand_id
1 'polypeptide(L)'
;MPLGEINFLAVGLGIVANMVLGFLWYGPVFGKYWLKIQAARGRKTEDMEADPFLYIQTAVLAAISHLVLAILIARIEPAGAVAGAMWGALIWVGVGAAGMRNNGLFEEIPAASWFL
;
A
#
# COMPACT_ATOMS: atom_id res chain seq x y z
N MET A 1 19.46 13.39 -8.52
CA MET A 1 18.04 13.02 -8.47
C MET A 1 17.19 14.25 -8.69
N PRO A 2 16.11 14.19 -9.48
CA PRO A 2 15.31 15.37 -9.84
C PRO A 2 14.31 15.77 -8.75
N LEU A 3 14.80 16.05 -7.55
CA LEU A 3 13.91 16.38 -6.42
C LEU A 3 13.10 17.65 -6.66
N GLY A 4 13.64 18.59 -7.45
CA GLY A 4 12.93 19.81 -7.80
C GLY A 4 11.75 19.61 -8.75
N GLU A 5 11.68 18.47 -9.42
CA GLU A 5 10.57 18.11 -10.34
C GLU A 5 9.43 17.38 -9.63
N ILE A 6 9.62 17.03 -8.37
CA ILE A 6 8.62 16.28 -7.61
C ILE A 6 7.54 17.23 -7.11
N ASN A 7 6.28 16.89 -7.38
CA ASN A 7 5.14 17.58 -6.82
C ASN A 7 4.86 17.05 -5.41
N PHE A 8 5.43 17.71 -4.40
CA PHE A 8 5.29 17.27 -3.01
C PHE A 8 3.85 17.36 -2.49
N LEU A 9 3.04 18.26 -3.06
CA LEU A 9 1.61 18.31 -2.73
C LEU A 9 0.92 17.02 -3.18
N ALA A 10 1.21 16.56 -4.39
CA ALA A 10 0.66 15.30 -4.90
C ALA A 10 1.11 14.10 -4.06
N VAL A 11 2.37 14.09 -3.61
CA VAL A 11 2.90 13.05 -2.72
C VAL A 11 2.12 13.05 -1.41
N GLY A 12 1.93 14.22 -0.80
CA GLY A 12 1.18 14.34 0.46
C GLY A 12 -0.27 13.87 0.30
N LEU A 13 -0.94 14.28 -0.76
CA LEU A 13 -2.31 13.85 -1.05
C LEU A 13 -2.39 12.35 -1.29
N GLY A 14 -1.39 11.77 -1.96
CA GLY A 14 -1.30 10.33 -2.17
C GLY A 14 -1.15 9.56 -0.87
N ILE A 15 -0.33 10.04 0.05
CA ILE A 15 -0.16 9.43 1.37
C ILE A 15 -1.47 9.45 2.14
N VAL A 16 -2.15 10.61 2.17
CA VAL A 16 -3.44 10.75 2.86
C VAL A 16 -4.48 9.82 2.23
N ALA A 17 -4.57 9.79 0.91
CA ALA A 17 -5.49 8.91 0.20
C ALA A 17 -5.21 7.43 0.50
N ASN A 18 -3.94 7.05 0.57
CA ASN A 18 -3.53 5.69 0.91
C ASN A 18 -3.97 5.30 2.33
N MET A 19 -3.78 6.20 3.28
CA MET A 19 -4.17 5.95 4.68
C MET A 19 -5.70 5.85 4.82
N VAL A 20 -6.44 6.75 4.17
CA VAL A 20 -7.90 6.73 4.17
C VAL A 20 -8.43 5.46 3.50
N LEU A 21 -7.88 5.10 2.37
CA LEU A 21 -8.28 3.88 1.65
C LEU A 21 -8.01 2.64 2.49
N GLY A 22 -6.85 2.55 3.12
CA GLY A 22 -6.51 1.45 4.01
C GLY A 22 -7.45 1.36 5.20
N PHE A 23 -7.78 2.50 5.81
CA PHE A 23 -8.72 2.55 6.92
C PHE A 23 -10.10 2.04 6.49
N LEU A 24 -10.61 2.49 5.34
CA LEU A 24 -11.90 2.06 4.83
C LEU A 24 -11.90 0.57 4.44
N TRP A 25 -10.82 0.12 3.80
CA TRP A 25 -10.69 -1.26 3.33
C TRP A 25 -10.67 -2.25 4.50
N TYR A 26 -9.81 -2.00 5.49
CA TYR A 26 -9.67 -2.87 6.66
C TYR A 26 -10.62 -2.55 7.79
N GLY A 27 -11.44 -1.52 7.65
CA GLY A 27 -12.49 -1.16 8.60
C GLY A 27 -13.87 -1.60 8.10
N PRO A 28 -14.68 -0.66 7.57
CA PRO A 28 -16.08 -0.95 7.25
C PRO A 28 -16.29 -1.90 6.05
N VAL A 29 -15.34 -1.98 5.10
CA VAL A 29 -15.54 -2.80 3.90
C VAL A 29 -15.17 -4.26 4.15
N PHE A 30 -13.93 -4.54 4.50
CA PHE A 30 -13.43 -5.91 4.67
C PHE A 30 -12.91 -6.21 6.07
N GLY A 31 -13.11 -5.32 7.03
CA GLY A 31 -12.54 -5.45 8.37
C GLY A 31 -12.88 -6.75 9.06
N LYS A 32 -14.15 -7.14 9.05
CA LYS A 32 -14.61 -8.37 9.67
C LYS A 32 -13.96 -9.60 9.03
N TYR A 33 -13.89 -9.60 7.71
CA TYR A 33 -13.29 -10.71 6.96
C TYR A 33 -11.80 -10.80 7.23
N TRP A 34 -11.11 -9.66 7.21
CA TRP A 34 -9.68 -9.59 7.51
C TRP A 34 -9.37 -10.07 8.93
N LEU A 35 -10.14 -9.61 9.93
CA LEU A 35 -9.98 -10.04 11.32
C LEU A 35 -10.17 -11.55 11.48
N LYS A 36 -11.15 -12.10 10.77
CA LYS A 36 -11.39 -13.55 10.77
C LYS A 36 -10.19 -14.33 10.23
N ILE A 37 -9.58 -13.84 9.14
CA ILE A 37 -8.38 -14.45 8.57
C ILE A 37 -7.21 -14.36 9.56
N GLN A 38 -7.01 -13.21 10.21
CA GLN A 38 -5.93 -13.03 11.18
C GLN A 38 -6.12 -13.93 12.40
N ALA A 39 -7.34 -14.06 12.89
CA ALA A 39 -7.65 -14.94 14.01
C ALA A 39 -7.38 -16.41 13.65
N ALA A 40 -7.73 -16.83 12.44
CA ALA A 40 -7.45 -18.19 11.95
C ALA A 40 -5.94 -18.48 11.87
N ARG A 41 -5.12 -17.43 11.71
CA ARG A 41 -3.65 -17.55 11.71
C ARG A 41 -3.04 -17.49 13.11
N GLY A 42 -3.86 -17.46 14.15
CA GLY A 42 -3.40 -17.44 15.54
C GLY A 42 -2.98 -16.06 16.03
N ARG A 43 -3.31 -14.98 15.30
CA ARG A 43 -2.93 -13.63 15.71
C ARG A 43 -3.98 -13.02 16.64
N LYS A 44 -3.51 -12.28 17.64
CA LYS A 44 -4.39 -11.51 18.52
C LYS A 44 -4.78 -10.21 17.83
N THR A 45 -6.01 -10.16 17.34
CA THR A 45 -6.49 -8.99 16.58
C THR A 45 -6.78 -7.78 17.45
N GLU A 46 -7.05 -7.97 18.72
CA GLU A 46 -7.33 -6.89 19.68
C GLU A 46 -6.15 -5.95 19.85
N ASP A 47 -4.93 -6.48 19.87
CA ASP A 47 -3.70 -5.70 20.04
C ASP A 47 -3.32 -4.91 18.79
N MET A 48 -3.83 -5.30 17.63
CA MET A 48 -3.47 -4.68 16.35
C MET A 48 -4.13 -3.33 16.14
N GLU A 49 -5.33 -3.14 16.66
CA GLU A 49 -6.09 -1.90 16.47
C GLU A 49 -5.63 -0.78 17.41
N ALA A 50 -5.01 -1.13 18.53
CA ALA A 50 -4.66 -0.18 19.59
C ALA A 50 -3.21 0.31 19.54
N ASP A 51 -2.40 -0.14 18.59
CA ASP A 51 -0.97 0.19 18.54
C ASP A 51 -0.69 1.40 17.65
N PRO A 52 -0.49 2.61 18.22
CA PRO A 52 -0.17 3.79 17.43
C PRO A 52 1.17 3.67 16.69
N PHE A 53 2.11 2.88 17.20
CA PHE A 53 3.40 2.66 16.57
C PHE A 53 3.25 1.94 15.23
N LEU A 54 2.28 1.03 15.13
CA LEU A 54 1.95 0.34 13.88
C LEU A 54 1.51 1.34 12.79
N TYR A 55 0.64 2.29 13.16
CA TYR A 55 0.17 3.32 12.23
C TYR A 55 1.28 4.28 11.82
N ILE A 56 2.17 4.62 12.74
CA ILE A 56 3.34 5.46 12.44
C ILE A 56 4.24 4.77 11.41
N GLN A 57 4.54 3.49 11.62
CA GLN A 57 5.33 2.71 10.68
C GLN A 57 4.66 2.63 9.30
N THR A 58 3.35 2.42 9.28
CA THR A 58 2.58 2.38 8.04
C THR A 58 2.67 3.71 7.29
N ALA A 59 2.55 4.82 7.99
CA ALA A 59 2.66 6.15 7.41
C ALA A 59 4.07 6.40 6.84
N VAL A 60 5.11 6.00 7.55
CA VAL A 60 6.49 6.14 7.08
C VAL A 60 6.73 5.31 5.82
N LEU A 61 6.27 4.06 5.81
CA LEU A 61 6.41 3.19 4.65
C LEU A 61 5.63 3.72 3.45
N ALA A 62 4.43 4.26 3.69
CA ALA A 62 3.64 4.90 2.64
C ALA A 62 4.36 6.13 2.08
N ALA A 63 4.98 6.94 2.94
CA ALA A 63 5.74 8.11 2.51
C ALA A 63 6.91 7.70 1.61
N ILE A 64 7.65 6.67 1.99
CA ILE A 64 8.76 6.15 1.19
C ILE A 64 8.26 5.67 -0.18
N SER A 65 7.20 4.88 -0.20
CA SER A 65 6.62 4.33 -1.43
C SER A 65 6.16 5.44 -2.37
N HIS A 66 5.44 6.44 -1.84
CA HIS A 66 4.92 7.53 -2.65
C HIS A 66 6.03 8.44 -3.17
N LEU A 67 7.07 8.66 -2.37
CA LEU A 67 8.22 9.45 -2.81
C LEU A 67 8.97 8.75 -3.95
N VAL A 68 9.23 7.46 -3.82
CA VAL A 68 9.87 6.67 -4.88
C VAL A 68 9.01 6.67 -6.14
N LEU A 69 7.71 6.48 -6.01
CA LEU A 69 6.79 6.51 -7.14
C LEU A 69 6.78 7.89 -7.82
N ALA A 70 6.83 8.96 -7.04
CA ALA A 70 6.90 10.32 -7.57
C ALA A 70 8.19 10.55 -8.38
N ILE A 71 9.32 10.02 -7.92
CA ILE A 71 10.59 10.07 -8.64
C ILE A 71 10.48 9.34 -9.98
N LEU A 72 9.88 8.15 -9.97
CA LEU A 72 9.66 7.37 -11.19
C LEU A 72 8.75 8.11 -12.18
N ILE A 73 7.65 8.67 -11.70
CA ILE A 73 6.70 9.41 -12.54
C ILE A 73 7.36 10.65 -13.15
N ALA A 74 8.21 11.35 -12.39
CA ALA A 74 8.94 12.51 -12.89
C ALA A 74 9.91 12.11 -14.02
N ARG A 75 10.44 10.91 -14.01
CA ARG A 75 11.33 10.39 -15.06
C ARG A 75 10.59 9.84 -16.27
N ILE A 76 9.45 9.20 -16.05
CA ILE A 76 8.65 8.58 -17.10
C ILE A 76 7.88 9.64 -17.90
N GLU A 77 7.48 10.74 -17.24
CA GLU A 77 6.71 11.83 -17.84
C GLU A 77 5.46 11.33 -18.58
N PRO A 78 4.53 10.63 -17.90
CA PRO A 78 3.35 10.11 -18.56
C PRO A 78 2.49 11.25 -19.13
N ALA A 79 1.81 10.97 -20.25
CA ALA A 79 1.08 11.96 -21.02
C ALA A 79 -0.25 12.41 -20.38
N GLY A 80 -0.48 12.14 -19.11
CA GLY A 80 -1.68 12.56 -18.40
C GLY A 80 -2.10 11.54 -17.36
N ALA A 81 -3.26 11.78 -16.73
CA ALA A 81 -3.73 10.96 -15.62
C ALA A 81 -3.93 9.48 -16.00
N VAL A 82 -4.49 9.21 -17.18
CA VAL A 82 -4.72 7.83 -17.63
C VAL A 82 -3.39 7.10 -17.84
N ALA A 83 -2.43 7.73 -18.51
CA ALA A 83 -1.12 7.15 -18.72
C ALA A 83 -0.41 6.94 -17.38
N GLY A 84 -0.51 7.88 -16.45
CA GLY A 84 0.03 7.76 -15.11
C GLY A 84 -0.58 6.58 -14.36
N ALA A 85 -1.89 6.40 -14.45
CA ALA A 85 -2.58 5.27 -13.82
C ALA A 85 -2.13 3.94 -14.42
N MET A 86 -1.92 3.88 -15.73
CA MET A 86 -1.42 2.67 -16.39
C MET A 86 0.00 2.31 -15.92
N TRP A 87 0.88 3.30 -15.80
CA TRP A 87 2.22 3.09 -15.26
C TRP A 87 2.17 2.60 -13.80
N GLY A 88 1.30 3.20 -12.99
CA GLY A 88 1.09 2.78 -11.61
C GLY A 88 0.62 1.34 -11.52
N ALA A 89 -0.34 0.95 -12.35
CA ALA A 89 -0.85 -0.42 -12.39
C ALA A 89 0.23 -1.40 -12.82
N LEU A 90 1.03 -1.04 -13.82
CA LEU A 90 2.13 -1.89 -14.29
C LEU A 90 3.19 -2.11 -13.21
N ILE A 91 3.58 -1.05 -12.53
CA ILE A 91 4.55 -1.11 -11.42
C ILE A 91 3.98 -1.97 -10.29
N TRP A 92 2.72 -1.77 -9.96
CA TRP A 92 2.07 -2.55 -8.91
C TRP A 92 2.05 -4.04 -9.24
N VAL A 93 1.65 -4.42 -10.46
CA VAL A 93 1.59 -5.82 -10.86
C VAL A 93 2.97 -6.47 -10.86
N GLY A 94 3.96 -5.80 -11.45
CA GLY A 94 5.28 -6.40 -11.63
C GLY A 94 6.15 -6.39 -10.37
N VAL A 95 6.10 -5.32 -9.60
CA VAL A 95 6.98 -5.15 -8.43
C VAL A 95 6.22 -5.41 -7.14
N GLY A 96 5.03 -4.82 -6.98
CA GLY A 96 4.25 -4.96 -5.75
C GLY A 96 3.59 -6.32 -5.60
N ALA A 97 2.63 -6.60 -6.45
CA ALA A 97 1.79 -7.80 -6.31
C ALA A 97 2.59 -9.10 -6.46
N ALA A 98 3.46 -9.16 -7.46
CA ALA A 98 4.27 -10.35 -7.69
C ALA A 98 5.21 -10.62 -6.51
N GLY A 99 5.86 -9.57 -5.99
CA GLY A 99 6.74 -9.69 -4.84
C GLY A 99 5.99 -10.10 -3.58
N MET A 100 4.84 -9.49 -3.33
CA MET A 100 4.00 -9.83 -2.18
C MET A 100 3.52 -11.29 -2.26
N ARG A 101 3.10 -11.73 -3.43
CA ARG A 101 2.63 -13.11 -3.61
C ARG A 101 3.78 -14.11 -3.40
N ASN A 102 4.96 -13.80 -3.93
CA ASN A 102 6.13 -14.64 -3.74
C ASN A 102 6.49 -14.78 -2.25
N ASN A 103 6.53 -13.67 -1.53
CA ASN A 103 6.78 -13.67 -0.10
C ASN A 103 5.71 -14.48 0.65
N GLY A 104 4.44 -14.32 0.26
CA GLY A 104 3.33 -15.07 0.84
C GLY A 104 3.43 -16.58 0.63
N LEU A 105 3.98 -17.01 -0.51
CA LEU A 105 4.20 -18.44 -0.77
C LEU A 105 5.19 -19.04 0.23
N PHE A 106 6.30 -18.36 0.53
CA PHE A 106 7.28 -18.82 1.48
C PHE A 106 6.79 -18.76 2.92
N GLU A 107 5.92 -17.83 3.25
CA GLU A 107 5.33 -17.70 4.58
C GLU A 107 4.03 -18.50 4.74
N GLU A 108 3.64 -19.24 3.71
CA GLU A 108 2.40 -20.04 3.69
C GLU A 108 1.14 -19.19 3.97
N ILE A 109 1.13 -17.96 3.49
CA ILE A 109 -0.02 -17.06 3.64
C ILE A 109 -1.11 -17.49 2.66
N PRO A 110 -2.35 -17.71 3.14
CA PRO A 110 -3.46 -18.08 2.25
C PRO A 110 -3.71 -17.02 1.18
N ALA A 111 -4.08 -17.48 -0.02
CA ALA A 111 -4.36 -16.58 -1.14
C ALA A 111 -5.45 -15.54 -0.81
N ALA A 112 -6.43 -15.92 -0.01
CA ALA A 112 -7.49 -15.00 0.44
C ALA A 112 -6.94 -13.83 1.26
N SER A 113 -5.93 -14.09 2.12
CA SER A 113 -5.24 -13.03 2.89
C SER A 113 -4.44 -12.11 1.98
N TRP A 114 -3.86 -12.67 0.92
CA TRP A 114 -3.02 -11.91 0.01
C TRP A 114 -3.80 -10.81 -0.73
N PHE A 115 -5.07 -11.05 -1.05
CA PHE A 115 -5.91 -10.06 -1.71
C PHE A 115 -6.35 -8.92 -0.79
N LEU A 116 -6.25 -9.10 0.49
CA LEU A 116 -6.61 -8.11 1.49
C LEU A 116 -5.39 -7.40 2.05
#